data_844dc607ef53cb00a93e4e493f87f467
#
_entry.id   844dc607ef53cb00a93e4e493f87f467
#
_cell.length_a   1.000
_cell.length_b   1.000
_cell.length_c   1.000
_cell.angle_alpha   90.00
_cell.angle_beta   90.00
_cell.angle_gamma   90.00
#
_symmetry.space_group_name_H-M   'P 1'
#
loop_
_entity.id
_entity.type
_entity.pdbx_description
1 polymer ?
#
loop_
_entity_poly.entity_id
_entity_poly.type
_entity_poly.pdbx_seq_one_letter_code
_entity_poly.pdbx_strand_id
1 'polypeptide(L)' 'MMYVHRLVTDEGFIAAFWERLKAKRDGDPTVSQEAVFEELNEEYRSVFGEDRFKSFDAFRKRRDRR' A
#
# COMPACT_ATOMS: atom_id res chain seq x y z
N MET A 1 -1.35 -16.62 0.67
CA MET A 1 -1.01 -16.19 0.16
C MET A 1 0.02 -15.50 -0.63
N MET A 2 0.05 -15.70 -1.87
CA MET A 2 0.99 -15.14 -2.79
C MET A 2 0.90 -13.63 -2.84
N TYR A 3 -0.25 -13.09 -2.54
CA TYR A 3 -0.48 -11.65 -2.64
C TYR A 3 0.52 -10.84 -1.82
N VAL A 4 0.80 -11.30 -0.61
CA VAL A 4 1.65 -10.54 0.29
C VAL A 4 3.08 -10.41 -0.24
N HIS A 5 3.54 -11.33 -1.08
CA HIS A 5 4.89 -11.25 -1.62
C HIS A 5 5.08 -10.09 -2.58
N ARG A 6 4.00 -9.58 -3.16
CA ARG A 6 4.08 -8.42 -4.02
C ARG A 6 4.52 -7.18 -3.26
N LEU A 7 4.26 -7.16 -1.95
CA LEU A 7 4.54 -5.97 -1.16
C LEU A 7 6.03 -5.81 -0.85
N VAL A 8 6.84 -6.83 -1.17
CA VAL A 8 8.27 -6.78 -0.89
C VAL A 8 9.01 -5.78 -1.76
N THR A 9 8.58 -5.61 -3.00
CA THR A 9 9.22 -4.65 -3.89
C THR A 9 8.43 -3.35 -3.94
N ASP A 10 9.11 -2.25 -4.27
CA ASP A 10 8.42 -0.97 -4.42
C ASP A 10 7.35 -1.05 -5.49
N GLU A 11 7.68 -1.63 -6.63
CA GLU A 11 6.72 -1.73 -7.73
C GLU A 11 5.50 -2.54 -7.33
N GLY A 12 5.73 -3.67 -6.65
CA GLY A 12 4.62 -4.51 -6.23
C GLY A 12 3.73 -3.83 -5.21
N PHE A 13 4.35 -3.13 -4.25
CA PHE A 13 3.59 -2.41 -3.25
C PHE A 13 2.76 -1.30 -3.90
N ILE A 14 3.37 -0.55 -4.79
CA ILE A 14 2.68 0.56 -5.47
C ILE A 14 1.53 0.04 -6.32
N ALA A 15 1.76 -1.05 -7.06
CA ALA A 15 0.70 -1.64 -7.87
C ALA A 15 -0.46 -2.11 -7.00
N ALA A 16 -0.14 -2.76 -5.87
CA ALA A 16 -1.18 -3.22 -4.95
C ALA A 16 -1.95 -2.03 -4.37
N PHE A 17 -1.25 -0.94 -4.09
CA PHE A 17 -1.88 0.27 -3.57
C PHE A 17 -2.93 0.79 -4.55
N TRP A 18 -2.57 0.94 -5.82
CA TRP A 18 -3.52 1.46 -6.80
C TRP A 18 -4.69 0.51 -7.01
N GLU A 19 -4.43 -0.79 -7.03
CA GLU A 19 -5.51 -1.76 -7.18
C GLU A 19 -6.47 -1.72 -6.00
N ARG A 20 -5.93 -1.65 -4.78
CA ARG A 20 -6.75 -1.62 -3.58
C ARG A 20 -7.55 -0.32 -3.50
N LEU A 21 -6.91 0.78 -3.88
CA LEU A 21 -7.57 2.07 -3.85
C LEU A 21 -8.76 2.08 -4.80
N LYS A 22 -8.57 1.57 -6.00
CA LYS A 22 -9.64 1.52 -6.97
C LYS A 22 -10.80 0.65 -6.47
N ALA A 23 -10.47 -0.51 -5.95
CA ALA A 23 -11.51 -1.42 -5.47
C ALA A 23 -12.30 -0.81 -4.32
N LYS A 24 -11.62 -0.15 -3.39
CA LYS A 24 -12.31 0.44 -2.26
C LYS A 24 -13.16 1.64 -2.67
N ARG A 25 -12.69 2.41 -3.63
CA ARG A 25 -13.43 3.58 -4.09
C ARG A 25 -14.65 3.22 -4.92
N ASP A 26 -14.69 2.01 -5.47
CA ASP A 26 -15.90 1.55 -6.13
C ASP A 26 -17.05 1.46 -5.13
N GLY A 27 -16.77 1.10 -3.89
CA GLY A 27 -17.79 1.03 -2.86
C GLY A 27 -17.91 2.31 -2.04
N ASP A 28 -16.83 3.08 -1.95
CA ASP A 28 -16.81 4.29 -1.12
C ASP A 28 -15.84 5.30 -1.72
N PRO A 29 -16.32 6.22 -2.54
CA PRO A 29 -15.44 7.17 -3.21
C PRO A 29 -14.71 8.13 -2.27
N THR A 30 -15.04 8.14 -0.99
CA THR A 30 -14.39 9.03 -0.04
C THR A 30 -13.16 8.40 0.61
N VAL A 31 -12.83 7.15 0.30
CA VAL A 31 -11.67 6.49 0.86
C VAL A 31 -10.41 7.26 0.51
N SER A 32 -9.58 7.56 1.51
CA SER A 32 -8.37 8.32 1.30
C SER A 32 -7.22 7.41 0.88
N GLN A 33 -6.23 7.99 0.20
CA GLN A 33 -5.05 7.25 -0.16
C GLN A 33 -4.27 6.82 1.07
N GLU A 34 -4.22 7.66 2.08
CA GLU A 34 -3.51 7.33 3.30
C GLU A 34 -4.11 6.10 3.98
N ALA A 35 -5.42 6.01 4.00
CA ALA A 35 -6.08 4.86 4.62
C ALA A 35 -5.71 3.56 3.90
N VAL A 36 -5.66 3.60 2.58
CA VAL A 36 -5.28 2.43 1.79
C VAL A 36 -3.82 2.06 2.04
N PHE A 37 -2.96 3.07 2.09
CA PHE A 37 -1.55 2.84 2.38
C PHE A 37 -1.38 2.16 3.74
N GLU A 38 -2.08 2.67 4.75
CA GLU A 38 -1.94 2.12 6.10
C GLU A 38 -2.41 0.68 6.16
N GLU A 39 -3.46 0.37 5.44
CA GLU A 39 -3.95 -1.00 5.40
C GLU A 39 -2.92 -1.94 4.79
N LEU A 40 -2.30 -1.55 3.68
CA LEU A 40 -1.28 -2.36 3.05
C LEU A 40 -0.03 -2.48 3.92
N ASN A 41 0.37 -1.38 4.54
CA ASN A 41 1.53 -1.38 5.41
C ASN A 41 1.31 -2.30 6.59
N GLU A 42 0.10 -2.33 7.09
CA GLU A 42 -0.26 -3.21 8.19
C GLU A 42 -0.19 -4.68 7.76
N GLU A 43 -0.65 -4.98 6.57
CA GLU A 43 -0.55 -6.34 6.04
C GLU A 43 0.89 -6.78 5.92
N TYR A 44 1.74 -5.88 5.45
CA TYR A 44 3.16 -6.18 5.34
C TYR A 44 3.76 -6.44 6.73
N ARG A 45 3.44 -5.58 7.68
CA ARG A 45 3.96 -5.71 9.02
C ARG A 45 3.53 -7.01 9.69
N SER A 46 2.30 -7.43 9.44
CA SER A 46 1.80 -8.64 10.08
C SER A 46 2.56 -9.89 9.62
N VAL A 47 3.17 -9.84 8.44
CA VAL A 47 3.93 -10.96 7.91
C VAL A 47 5.41 -10.82 8.20
N PHE A 48 5.96 -9.63 8.03
CA PHE A 48 7.41 -9.43 8.11
C PHE A 48 7.89 -8.81 9.41
N GLY A 49 6.97 -8.37 10.24
CA GLY A 49 7.32 -7.86 11.57
C GLY A 49 7.79 -6.41 11.59
N GLU A 50 7.73 -5.71 10.47
CA GLU A 50 8.14 -4.31 10.42
C GLU A 50 7.37 -3.60 9.33
N ASP A 51 7.33 -2.28 9.42
CA ASP A 51 6.65 -1.46 8.40
C ASP A 51 7.42 -1.50 7.10
N ARG A 52 6.69 -1.54 5.98
CA ARG A 52 7.31 -1.44 4.66
C ARG A 52 7.81 -0.02 4.43
N PHE A 53 7.01 0.96 4.82
CA PHE A 53 7.39 2.37 4.77
C PHE A 53 7.09 2.97 6.13
N LYS A 54 7.91 3.91 6.56
CA LYS A 54 7.77 4.50 7.88
C LYS A 54 6.57 5.42 7.98
N SER A 55 6.14 5.99 6.87
CA SER A 55 5.01 6.92 6.87
C SER A 55 4.42 6.99 5.48
N PHE A 56 3.22 7.52 5.41
CA PHE A 56 2.58 7.75 4.12
C PHE A 56 3.42 8.71 3.27
N ASP A 57 4.04 9.69 3.91
CA ASP A 57 4.86 10.65 3.20
C ASP A 57 6.05 9.96 2.53
N ALA A 58 6.69 9.03 3.23
CA ALA A 58 7.80 8.27 2.66
C ALA A 58 7.33 7.42 1.48
N PHE A 59 6.15 6.80 1.61
CA PHE A 59 5.58 6.02 0.53
C PHE A 59 5.27 6.91 -0.67
N ARG A 60 4.69 8.06 -0.41
CA ARG A 60 4.30 8.98 -1.48
C ARG A 60 5.48 9.44 -2.30
N LYS A 61 6.60 9.72 -1.64
CA LYS A 61 7.80 10.11 -2.34
C LYS A 61 8.31 9.01 -3.25
N ARG A 62 8.21 7.77 -2.80
CA ARG A 62 8.65 6.66 -3.63
C ARG A 62 7.68 6.42 -4.78
N ARG A 63 6.38 6.55 -4.52
CA ARG A 63 5.37 6.36 -5.54
C ARG A 63 5.53 7.36 -6.69
N ASP A 64 5.86 8.61 -6.33
CA ASP A 64 5.92 9.67 -7.32
C ASP A 64 7.29 9.78 -8.00
N ARG A 65 8.24 8.97 -7.57
CA ARG A 65 9.57 9.02 -8.15
C ARG A 65 9.59 8.31 -9.49
N ARG A 66 10.29 8.88 -10.44
CA ARG A 66 10.38 8.30 -11.76
C ARG A 66 11.80 7.96 -12.12
#